data_afe275c9abd1d2d308cff138982dd542
#
_entry.id   afe275c9abd1d2d308cff138982dd542
#
_cell.length_a   1.000
_cell.length_b   1.000
_cell.length_c   1.000
_cell.angle_alpha   90.00
_cell.angle_beta   90.00
_cell.angle_gamma   90.00
#
_symmetry.space_group_name_H-M   'P 1'
#
loop_
_entity.id
_entity.type
_entity.pdbx_description
1 polymer ?
#
loop_
_entity_poly.entity_id
_entity_poly.type
_entity_poly.pdbx_seq_one_letter_code
_entity_poly.pdbx_strand_id
1 'polypeptide(L)'
;MNDNSRPTFARGNAAKSERFSRQDFALEQPHFNDDEISLLDVAQLLWRHKTSILTATILCGVIAAAGSYLITPTYRAEVLLSPVEPDGPKANLGGLASQLGAFASLAGVGAGKGSEKEEALATLQSRLLTDTFVNEEHLLPILFDDKWDAARQGWKTSDPKDIPTLWDANKLFTKSIRQVVQDRKTGLVTLDIVWKDPQIAAAWANELVRRTNLYLRSKAITRSNTNIDYLKDQLTKTSVVEIHQALNSLIEDEIKKVMLAQGTEEYAFSVV
;
A
#
# COMPACT_ATOMS: atom_id res chain seq x y z
N MET A 1 -9.86 88.57 -27.42
CA MET A 1 -9.84 89.00 -28.81
C MET A 1 -10.79 88.07 -29.51
N ASN A 2 -12.04 88.43 -29.54
CA ASN A 2 -12.78 89.07 -30.62
C ASN A 2 -12.84 88.08 -31.82
N ASP A 3 -13.88 87.72 -32.43
CA ASP A 3 -15.18 88.44 -32.66
C ASP A 3 -16.13 87.43 -33.33
N ASN A 4 -17.32 87.24 -32.85
CA ASN A 4 -18.57 87.69 -33.42
C ASN A 4 -18.75 87.48 -34.93
N SER A 5 -19.75 86.70 -35.31
CA SER A 5 -20.88 87.26 -36.02
C SER A 5 -21.85 86.13 -36.55
N ARG A 6 -23.04 86.21 -36.04
CA ARG A 6 -24.26 85.85 -36.78
C ARG A 6 -24.52 86.94 -37.83
N PRO A 7 -25.30 86.71 -38.90
CA PRO A 7 -26.76 86.53 -38.79
C PRO A 7 -27.40 85.74 -40.00
N THR A 8 -28.55 85.29 -39.85
CA THR A 8 -29.93 85.77 -40.19
C THR A 8 -30.62 85.06 -41.41
N PHE A 9 -31.74 84.48 -41.12
CA PHE A 9 -33.04 84.37 -41.85
C PHE A 9 -33.13 84.24 -43.34
N ALA A 10 -33.92 83.21 -43.81
CA ALA A 10 -35.19 83.39 -44.57
C ALA A 10 -35.74 81.98 -44.88
N ARG A 11 -36.84 81.63 -44.42
CA ARG A 11 -38.24 81.56 -44.81
C ARG A 11 -38.51 81.15 -46.28
N GLY A 12 -39.22 80.03 -46.43
CA GLY A 12 -39.95 79.76 -47.68
C GLY A 12 -40.35 78.34 -47.90
N ASN A 13 -41.50 77.96 -47.43
CA ASN A 13 -42.64 77.35 -48.06
C ASN A 13 -42.58 75.94 -48.68
N ALA A 14 -43.61 75.23 -48.25
CA ALA A 14 -44.54 74.40 -49.01
C ALA A 14 -44.31 72.89 -49.00
N ALA A 15 -45.12 72.29 -48.18
CA ALA A 15 -45.90 71.07 -48.39
C ALA A 15 -45.51 70.16 -49.58
N LYS A 16 -45.03 68.97 -49.23
CA LYS A 16 -45.41 67.80 -50.00
C LYS A 16 -45.53 66.62 -48.99
N SER A 17 -46.78 66.25 -48.73
CA SER A 17 -47.18 65.06 -48.01
C SER A 17 -46.85 63.86 -48.89
N GLU A 18 -45.76 63.17 -48.62
CA GLU A 18 -45.60 61.81 -49.09
C GLU A 18 -45.90 60.87 -47.99
N ARG A 19 -46.89 60.03 -48.25
CA ARG A 19 -47.33 58.90 -47.44
C ARG A 19 -46.18 57.95 -47.27
N PHE A 20 -45.58 57.94 -46.08
CA PHE A 20 -44.73 56.82 -45.68
C PHE A 20 -45.59 55.58 -45.50
N SER A 21 -45.48 54.69 -46.48
CA SER A 21 -46.07 53.38 -46.46
C SER A 21 -45.52 52.61 -45.28
N ARG A 22 -46.43 52.12 -44.44
CA ARG A 22 -46.13 51.27 -43.29
C ARG A 22 -45.72 49.84 -43.70
N GLN A 23 -44.71 49.66 -44.53
CA GLN A 23 -44.40 48.33 -45.04
C GLN A 23 -42.95 47.91 -44.94
N ASP A 24 -42.05 48.66 -44.33
CA ASP A 24 -40.65 48.31 -44.31
C ASP A 24 -40.03 48.15 -42.91
N PHE A 25 -40.82 47.75 -41.90
CA PHE A 25 -40.31 47.25 -40.66
C PHE A 25 -40.77 45.79 -40.47
N ALA A 26 -40.43 44.95 -41.47
CA ALA A 26 -40.30 43.54 -41.20
C ALA A 26 -38.96 43.37 -40.42
N LEU A 27 -39.03 43.32 -39.09
CA LEU A 27 -37.94 42.82 -38.30
C LEU A 27 -37.67 41.42 -38.79
N GLU A 28 -36.54 41.25 -39.49
CA GLU A 28 -35.92 39.97 -39.74
C GLU A 28 -35.65 39.35 -38.37
N GLN A 29 -36.55 38.54 -37.89
CA GLN A 29 -36.32 37.69 -36.76
C GLN A 29 -35.18 36.73 -37.20
N PRO A 30 -34.06 36.65 -36.44
CA PRO A 30 -33.11 35.59 -36.71
C PRO A 30 -33.88 34.29 -36.51
N HIS A 31 -34.07 33.53 -37.55
CA HIS A 31 -34.42 32.13 -37.49
C HIS A 31 -33.31 31.46 -36.69
N PHE A 32 -33.47 31.33 -35.37
CA PHE A 32 -32.83 30.27 -34.65
C PHE A 32 -33.41 28.98 -35.26
N ASN A 33 -32.62 28.38 -36.15
CA ASN A 33 -32.79 26.97 -36.43
C ASN A 33 -32.58 26.25 -35.13
N ASP A 34 -33.64 25.98 -34.42
CA ASP A 34 -33.66 24.92 -33.45
C ASP A 34 -33.34 23.65 -34.25
N ASP A 35 -32.02 23.34 -34.33
CA ASP A 35 -31.57 22.04 -34.78
C ASP A 35 -32.00 21.02 -33.69
N GLU A 36 -33.29 20.78 -33.62
CA GLU A 36 -33.84 19.61 -32.93
C GLU A 36 -33.28 18.41 -33.67
N ILE A 37 -32.16 17.85 -33.09
CA ILE A 37 -31.57 16.62 -33.60
C ILE A 37 -32.66 15.56 -33.48
N SER A 38 -33.35 15.31 -34.58
CA SER A 38 -34.38 14.29 -34.63
C SER A 38 -33.71 12.93 -34.41
N LEU A 39 -34.21 12.15 -33.43
CA LEU A 39 -33.75 10.78 -33.19
C LEU A 39 -33.79 9.92 -34.47
N LEU A 40 -34.68 10.28 -35.41
CA LEU A 40 -34.82 9.64 -36.71
C LEU A 40 -33.64 9.95 -37.61
N ASP A 41 -33.09 11.17 -37.58
CA ASP A 41 -31.91 11.56 -38.39
C ASP A 41 -30.67 10.86 -37.89
N VAL A 42 -30.51 10.72 -36.58
CA VAL A 42 -29.44 9.94 -35.97
C VAL A 42 -29.55 8.45 -36.34
N ALA A 43 -30.76 7.88 -36.31
CA ALA A 43 -30.95 6.49 -36.69
C ALA A 43 -30.66 6.26 -38.20
N GLN A 44 -31.05 7.20 -39.05
CA GLN A 44 -30.80 7.13 -40.50
C GLN A 44 -29.29 7.30 -40.79
N LEU A 45 -28.57 8.18 -40.09
CA LEU A 45 -27.14 8.35 -40.19
C LEU A 45 -26.40 7.10 -39.76
N LEU A 46 -26.79 6.49 -38.64
CA LEU A 46 -26.25 5.20 -38.14
C LEU A 46 -26.48 4.07 -39.15
N TRP A 47 -27.64 4.03 -39.77
CA TRP A 47 -27.96 2.98 -40.75
C TRP A 47 -27.18 3.16 -42.05
N ARG A 48 -26.91 4.38 -42.47
CA ARG A 48 -26.11 4.70 -43.64
C ARG A 48 -24.65 4.29 -43.46
N HIS A 49 -24.12 4.38 -42.24
CA HIS A 49 -22.71 4.06 -41.92
C HIS A 49 -22.58 2.72 -41.17
N LYS A 50 -23.62 1.87 -41.16
CA LYS A 50 -23.63 0.60 -40.41
C LYS A 50 -22.40 -0.30 -40.68
N THR A 51 -21.94 -0.36 -41.93
CA THR A 51 -20.75 -1.18 -42.29
C THR A 51 -19.48 -0.59 -41.72
N SER A 52 -19.28 0.73 -41.77
CA SER A 52 -18.12 1.40 -41.18
C SER A 52 -18.11 1.27 -39.62
N ILE A 53 -19.28 1.41 -39.01
CA ILE A 53 -19.41 1.25 -37.57
C ILE A 53 -19.13 -0.19 -37.18
N LEU A 54 -19.71 -1.16 -37.92
CA LEU A 54 -19.52 -2.58 -37.64
C LEU A 54 -18.04 -3.00 -37.82
N THR A 55 -17.38 -2.53 -38.88
CA THR A 55 -15.95 -2.83 -39.10
C THR A 55 -15.06 -2.20 -38.03
N ALA A 56 -15.32 -0.95 -37.64
CA ALA A 56 -14.59 -0.30 -36.54
C ALA A 56 -14.78 -1.02 -35.22
N THR A 57 -16.01 -1.44 -34.89
CA THR A 57 -16.31 -2.19 -33.65
C THR A 57 -15.61 -3.54 -33.64
N ILE A 58 -15.64 -4.29 -34.76
CA ILE A 58 -14.95 -5.58 -34.87
C ILE A 58 -13.44 -5.38 -34.73
N LEU A 59 -12.89 -4.38 -35.42
CA LEU A 59 -11.46 -4.08 -35.34
C LEU A 59 -11.01 -3.74 -33.91
N CYS A 60 -11.76 -2.86 -33.23
CA CYS A 60 -11.51 -2.53 -31.83
C CYS A 60 -11.65 -3.77 -30.92
N GLY A 61 -12.66 -4.63 -31.18
CA GLY A 61 -12.86 -5.88 -30.44
C GLY A 61 -11.70 -6.85 -30.60
N VAL A 62 -11.18 -7.00 -31.82
CA VAL A 62 -10.02 -7.87 -32.11
C VAL A 62 -8.76 -7.32 -31.45
N ILE A 63 -8.52 -5.99 -31.53
CA ILE A 63 -7.38 -5.36 -30.86
C ILE A 63 -7.47 -5.52 -29.34
N ALA A 64 -8.65 -5.33 -28.76
CA ALA A 64 -8.87 -5.50 -27.33
C ALA A 64 -8.67 -6.97 -26.89
N ALA A 65 -9.18 -7.91 -27.66
CA ALA A 65 -9.00 -9.36 -27.39
C ALA A 65 -7.52 -9.76 -27.49
N ALA A 66 -6.81 -9.31 -28.54
CA ALA A 66 -5.39 -9.56 -28.70
C ALA A 66 -4.58 -8.91 -27.56
N GLY A 67 -4.91 -7.68 -27.17
CA GLY A 67 -4.28 -7.01 -26.02
C GLY A 67 -4.54 -7.75 -24.70
N SER A 68 -5.75 -8.23 -24.47
CA SER A 68 -6.10 -9.01 -23.28
C SER A 68 -5.34 -10.33 -23.18
N TYR A 69 -5.06 -10.98 -24.31
CA TYR A 69 -4.31 -12.24 -24.33
C TYR A 69 -2.83 -12.08 -24.02
N LEU A 70 -2.28 -10.86 -24.24
CA LEU A 70 -0.87 -10.54 -23.95
C LEU A 70 -0.62 -10.20 -22.47
N ILE A 71 -1.67 -9.95 -21.68
CA ILE A 71 -1.53 -9.62 -20.26
C ILE A 71 -1.40 -10.93 -19.47
N THR A 72 -0.27 -11.11 -18.81
CA THR A 72 -0.05 -12.25 -17.91
C THR A 72 -1.01 -12.16 -16.72
N PRO A 73 -1.84 -13.16 -16.47
CA PRO A 73 -2.71 -13.17 -15.30
C PRO A 73 -1.88 -13.16 -14.01
N THR A 74 -2.32 -12.43 -13.02
CA THR A 74 -1.73 -12.41 -11.68
C THR A 74 -2.76 -12.84 -10.66
N TYR A 75 -2.35 -13.61 -9.68
CA TYR A 75 -3.18 -14.15 -8.62
C TYR A 75 -2.76 -13.53 -7.30
N ARG A 76 -3.74 -13.31 -6.43
CA ARG A 76 -3.52 -12.80 -5.08
C ARG A 76 -3.79 -13.93 -4.08
N ALA A 77 -2.80 -14.23 -3.26
CA ALA A 77 -2.96 -15.03 -2.06
C ALA A 77 -3.09 -14.08 -0.87
N GLU A 78 -4.15 -14.24 -0.09
CA GLU A 78 -4.44 -13.44 1.09
C GLU A 78 -4.33 -14.31 2.34
N VAL A 79 -3.61 -13.81 3.35
CA VAL A 79 -3.54 -14.42 4.67
C VAL A 79 -3.97 -13.39 5.70
N LEU A 80 -4.99 -13.73 6.48
CA LEU A 80 -5.45 -12.91 7.59
C LEU A 80 -4.71 -13.31 8.86
N LEU A 81 -4.10 -12.35 9.51
CA LEU A 81 -3.21 -12.53 10.66
C LEU A 81 -3.76 -11.78 11.87
N SER A 82 -3.81 -12.46 12.99
CA SER A 82 -4.04 -11.84 14.30
C SER A 82 -2.69 -11.65 14.98
N PRO A 83 -2.28 -10.42 15.32
CA PRO A 83 -1.11 -10.22 16.16
C PRO A 83 -1.31 -10.89 17.50
N VAL A 84 -0.38 -11.75 17.89
CA VAL A 84 -0.40 -12.43 19.18
C VAL A 84 0.08 -11.43 20.24
N GLU A 85 -0.77 -11.15 21.22
CA GLU A 85 -0.33 -10.45 22.42
C GLU A 85 0.30 -11.52 23.35
N PRO A 86 1.59 -11.41 23.70
CA PRO A 86 2.15 -12.31 24.67
C PRO A 86 1.36 -12.16 25.96
N ASP A 87 0.66 -13.20 26.37
CA ASP A 87 0.11 -13.33 27.72
C ASP A 87 1.28 -13.50 28.71
N GLY A 88 2.09 -12.44 28.79
CA GLY A 88 3.00 -12.32 29.92
C GLY A 88 2.16 -12.32 31.17
N PRO A 89 2.62 -12.98 32.28
CA PRO A 89 1.91 -12.92 33.52
C PRO A 89 1.59 -11.47 33.81
N LYS A 90 0.31 -11.13 33.90
CA LYS A 90 -0.17 -9.88 34.50
C LYS A 90 0.30 -9.94 35.95
N ALA A 91 1.63 -9.77 36.09
CA ALA A 91 2.21 -9.71 37.40
C ALA A 91 1.45 -8.61 38.13
N ASN A 92 0.91 -8.92 39.27
CA ASN A 92 0.38 -8.00 40.25
C ASN A 92 1.51 -7.08 40.77
N LEU A 93 2.20 -6.42 39.78
CA LEU A 93 3.23 -5.42 40.01
C LEU A 93 2.64 -4.09 40.48
N GLY A 94 1.30 -4.02 40.70
CA GLY A 94 0.64 -2.81 41.14
C GLY A 94 1.16 -2.29 42.49
N GLY A 95 1.69 -3.14 43.36
CA GLY A 95 2.27 -2.73 44.64
C GLY A 95 3.77 -2.34 44.53
N LEU A 96 4.54 -3.01 43.71
CA LEU A 96 5.98 -2.72 43.55
C LEU A 96 6.23 -1.62 42.46
N ALA A 97 5.40 -1.55 41.44
CA ALA A 97 5.50 -0.56 40.38
C ALA A 97 5.30 0.87 40.89
N SER A 98 4.52 1.08 41.94
CA SER A 98 4.37 2.41 42.59
C SER A 98 5.62 2.88 43.32
N GLN A 99 6.43 1.96 43.87
CA GLN A 99 7.70 2.30 44.51
C GLN A 99 8.90 2.32 43.57
N LEU A 100 8.87 1.59 42.48
CA LEU A 100 9.95 1.51 41.47
C LEU A 100 9.60 2.24 40.17
N GLY A 101 8.48 2.96 40.10
CA GLY A 101 7.99 3.61 38.89
C GLY A 101 8.97 4.57 38.21
N ALA A 102 9.86 5.20 38.98
CA ALA A 102 10.93 6.04 38.43
C ALA A 102 12.05 5.21 37.74
N PHE A 103 12.30 3.97 38.21
CA PHE A 103 13.30 3.08 37.60
C PHE A 103 12.72 2.28 36.40
N ALA A 104 11.45 1.95 36.44
CA ALA A 104 10.77 1.25 35.33
C ALA A 104 10.70 2.10 34.08
N SER A 105 10.54 3.41 34.19
CA SER A 105 10.56 4.33 33.04
C SER A 105 11.96 4.48 32.43
N LEU A 106 13.01 4.40 33.24
CA LEU A 106 14.42 4.42 32.79
C LEU A 106 14.85 3.08 32.15
N ALA A 107 14.24 1.98 32.58
CA ALA A 107 14.51 0.65 32.01
C ALA A 107 13.69 0.33 30.74
N GLY A 108 12.85 1.27 30.26
CA GLY A 108 12.02 1.06 29.05
C GLY A 108 10.90 0.04 29.21
N VAL A 109 10.55 -0.36 30.44
CA VAL A 109 9.54 -1.40 30.73
C VAL A 109 8.09 -0.90 30.56
N GLY A 110 7.89 0.42 30.41
CA GLY A 110 6.56 1.03 30.26
C GLY A 110 6.00 1.12 28.83
N ALA A 111 6.79 0.81 27.79
CA ALA A 111 6.40 1.02 26.39
C ALA A 111 5.88 -0.26 25.67
N GLY A 112 5.60 -1.36 26.42
CA GLY A 112 5.62 -2.71 25.87
C GLY A 112 4.46 -3.14 24.97
N LYS A 113 3.23 -2.65 25.13
CA LYS A 113 2.09 -3.30 24.44
C LYS A 113 1.82 -2.86 22.99
N GLY A 114 2.18 -1.65 22.62
CA GLY A 114 2.09 -1.18 21.22
C GLY A 114 3.31 -1.58 20.39
N SER A 115 4.47 -1.64 21.06
CA SER A 115 5.78 -1.83 20.44
C SER A 115 5.96 -3.22 19.80
N GLU A 116 5.48 -4.30 20.39
CA GLU A 116 5.67 -5.67 19.86
C GLU A 116 4.85 -5.92 18.60
N LYS A 117 3.63 -5.43 18.56
CA LYS A 117 2.79 -5.50 17.36
C LYS A 117 3.37 -4.67 16.20
N GLU A 118 3.83 -3.46 16.51
CA GLU A 118 4.47 -2.60 15.53
C GLU A 118 5.79 -3.21 15.04
N GLU A 119 6.55 -3.86 15.95
CA GLU A 119 7.76 -4.59 15.61
C GLU A 119 7.45 -5.79 14.70
N ALA A 120 6.39 -6.51 14.95
CA ALA A 120 5.95 -7.63 14.12
C ALA A 120 5.58 -7.17 12.70
N LEU A 121 4.80 -6.08 12.59
CA LEU A 121 4.47 -5.46 11.31
C LEU A 121 5.72 -4.95 10.56
N ALA A 122 6.58 -4.22 11.26
CA ALA A 122 7.82 -3.71 10.69
C ALA A 122 8.74 -4.86 10.22
N THR A 123 8.79 -5.96 10.97
CA THR A 123 9.56 -7.16 10.61
C THR A 123 8.99 -7.82 9.36
N LEU A 124 7.65 -8.01 9.29
CA LEU A 124 6.98 -8.59 8.13
C LEU A 124 7.21 -7.76 6.84
N GLN A 125 7.36 -6.45 6.98
CA GLN A 125 7.64 -5.52 5.87
C GLN A 125 9.14 -5.28 5.65
N SER A 126 10.02 -5.80 6.51
CA SER A 126 11.42 -5.45 6.51
C SER A 126 12.16 -5.97 5.26
N ARG A 127 13.19 -5.20 4.90
CA ARG A 127 14.14 -5.62 3.86
C ARG A 127 14.91 -6.87 4.29
N LEU A 128 15.31 -6.95 5.58
CA LEU A 128 16.03 -8.09 6.10
C LEU A 128 15.29 -9.40 5.87
N LEU A 129 13.98 -9.44 6.20
CA LEU A 129 13.15 -10.62 5.97
C LEU A 129 13.08 -10.97 4.47
N THR A 130 12.91 -9.97 3.62
CA THR A 130 12.83 -10.18 2.16
C THR A 130 14.15 -10.68 1.59
N ASP A 131 15.26 -10.06 1.95
CA ASP A 131 16.60 -10.43 1.46
C ASP A 131 16.96 -11.87 1.90
N THR A 132 16.67 -12.24 3.17
CA THR A 132 16.86 -13.59 3.69
C THR A 132 15.98 -14.60 2.95
N PHE A 133 14.69 -14.30 2.78
CA PHE A 133 13.75 -15.15 2.07
C PHE A 133 14.16 -15.39 0.61
N VAL A 134 14.49 -14.34 -0.12
CA VAL A 134 14.92 -14.42 -1.53
C VAL A 134 16.20 -15.21 -1.68
N ASN A 135 17.16 -15.04 -0.76
CA ASN A 135 18.44 -15.70 -0.83
C ASN A 135 18.36 -17.19 -0.47
N GLU A 136 17.65 -17.54 0.61
CA GLU A 136 17.53 -18.93 1.07
C GLU A 136 16.69 -19.79 0.14
N GLU A 137 15.63 -19.25 -0.43
CA GLU A 137 14.77 -19.94 -1.39
C GLU A 137 15.27 -19.80 -2.84
N HIS A 138 16.42 -19.15 -3.06
CA HIS A 138 16.99 -18.92 -4.39
C HIS A 138 16.01 -18.32 -5.40
N LEU A 139 15.25 -17.30 -4.97
CA LEU A 139 14.12 -16.77 -5.75
C LEU A 139 14.52 -15.83 -6.90
N LEU A 140 15.77 -15.36 -6.97
CA LEU A 140 16.19 -14.43 -8.03
C LEU A 140 15.88 -14.93 -9.45
N PRO A 141 16.13 -16.20 -9.81
CA PRO A 141 15.77 -16.73 -11.14
C PRO A 141 14.26 -16.77 -11.40
N ILE A 142 13.45 -16.95 -10.35
CA ILE A 142 11.98 -17.00 -10.44
C ILE A 142 11.40 -15.59 -10.58
N LEU A 143 11.96 -14.64 -9.81
CA LEU A 143 11.52 -13.24 -9.81
C LEU A 143 11.84 -12.52 -11.13
N PHE A 144 12.95 -12.90 -11.77
CA PHE A 144 13.46 -12.32 -12.99
C PHE A 144 13.62 -13.35 -14.10
N ASP A 145 12.55 -14.13 -14.32
CA ASP A 145 12.48 -15.20 -15.34
C ASP A 145 12.74 -14.72 -16.77
N ASP A 146 12.39 -13.45 -17.04
CA ASP A 146 12.71 -12.76 -18.29
C ASP A 146 14.21 -12.63 -18.55
N LYS A 147 15.03 -12.51 -17.48
CA LYS A 147 16.49 -12.37 -17.52
C LYS A 147 17.24 -13.68 -17.28
N TRP A 148 16.56 -14.73 -16.89
CA TRP A 148 17.13 -16.03 -16.58
C TRP A 148 17.06 -16.98 -17.78
N ASP A 149 18.16 -17.69 -18.05
CA ASP A 149 18.23 -18.78 -19.03
C ASP A 149 18.20 -20.14 -18.29
N ALA A 150 17.02 -20.76 -18.29
CA ALA A 150 16.81 -22.04 -17.60
C ALA A 150 17.64 -23.19 -18.21
N ALA A 151 17.97 -23.15 -19.51
CA ALA A 151 18.76 -24.16 -20.19
C ALA A 151 20.24 -24.09 -19.80
N ARG A 152 20.74 -22.88 -19.56
CA ARG A 152 22.13 -22.63 -19.16
C ARG A 152 22.30 -22.49 -17.65
N GLN A 153 21.19 -22.47 -16.91
CA GLN A 153 21.15 -22.17 -15.46
C GLN A 153 21.98 -20.93 -15.10
N GLY A 154 21.80 -19.87 -15.88
CA GLY A 154 22.55 -18.65 -15.72
C GLY A 154 21.80 -17.43 -16.24
N TRP A 155 22.32 -16.23 -15.96
CA TRP A 155 21.76 -15.00 -16.48
C TRP A 155 22.01 -14.86 -17.99
N LYS A 156 21.04 -14.35 -18.73
CA LYS A 156 21.15 -14.10 -20.18
C LYS A 156 22.21 -13.08 -20.54
N THR A 157 22.58 -12.23 -19.57
CA THR A 157 23.60 -11.19 -19.70
C THR A 157 24.87 -11.55 -18.94
N SER A 158 26.01 -11.12 -19.46
CA SER A 158 27.31 -11.20 -18.77
C SER A 158 27.70 -9.86 -18.13
N ASP A 159 26.95 -8.77 -18.38
CA ASP A 159 27.23 -7.48 -17.74
C ASP A 159 26.73 -7.51 -16.28
N PRO A 160 27.62 -7.33 -15.30
CA PRO A 160 27.27 -7.33 -13.87
C PRO A 160 26.19 -6.30 -13.50
N LYS A 161 26.03 -5.23 -14.27
CA LYS A 161 25.04 -4.17 -14.02
C LYS A 161 23.62 -4.61 -14.35
N ASP A 162 23.45 -5.57 -15.25
CA ASP A 162 22.15 -6.06 -15.69
C ASP A 162 21.70 -7.32 -14.94
N ILE A 163 22.61 -7.91 -14.15
CA ILE A 163 22.29 -9.05 -13.28
C ILE A 163 21.45 -8.57 -12.10
N PRO A 164 20.25 -9.14 -11.88
CA PRO A 164 19.39 -8.78 -10.76
C PRO A 164 20.06 -9.06 -9.40
N THR A 165 19.89 -8.12 -8.49
CA THR A 165 20.43 -8.17 -7.14
C THR A 165 19.32 -8.36 -6.10
N LEU A 166 19.69 -8.64 -4.84
CA LEU A 166 18.74 -8.65 -3.72
C LEU A 166 18.03 -7.30 -3.56
N TRP A 167 18.69 -6.19 -3.93
CA TRP A 167 18.04 -4.87 -3.91
C TRP A 167 16.90 -4.77 -4.92
N ASP A 168 17.09 -5.31 -6.12
CA ASP A 168 16.06 -5.35 -7.16
C ASP A 168 14.89 -6.24 -6.73
N ALA A 169 15.20 -7.39 -6.14
CA ALA A 169 14.20 -8.29 -5.57
C ALA A 169 13.39 -7.61 -4.45
N ASN A 170 14.04 -6.93 -3.51
CA ASN A 170 13.36 -6.19 -2.44
C ASN A 170 12.46 -5.09 -3.01
N LYS A 171 12.93 -4.37 -4.02
CA LYS A 171 12.13 -3.34 -4.71
C LYS A 171 10.89 -3.94 -5.38
N LEU A 172 11.03 -5.10 -6.02
CA LEU A 172 9.92 -5.82 -6.65
C LEU A 172 8.91 -6.31 -5.60
N PHE A 173 9.38 -6.92 -4.51
CA PHE A 173 8.54 -7.35 -3.39
C PHE A 173 7.75 -6.20 -2.79
N THR A 174 8.41 -5.08 -2.49
CA THR A 174 7.78 -3.93 -1.83
C THR A 174 6.76 -3.22 -2.72
N LYS A 175 6.99 -3.18 -4.04
CA LYS A 175 6.14 -2.42 -4.96
C LYS A 175 4.99 -3.24 -5.54
N SER A 176 5.19 -4.54 -5.77
CA SER A 176 4.30 -5.32 -6.63
C SER A 176 3.89 -6.66 -6.06
N ILE A 177 4.69 -7.29 -5.21
CA ILE A 177 4.42 -8.66 -4.76
C ILE A 177 3.75 -8.66 -3.40
N ARG A 178 4.32 -7.97 -2.40
CA ARG A 178 3.85 -7.98 -1.02
C ARG A 178 3.09 -6.71 -0.68
N GLN A 179 1.87 -6.86 -0.19
CA GLN A 179 1.10 -5.80 0.44
C GLN A 179 0.71 -6.22 1.84
N VAL A 180 0.95 -5.37 2.82
CA VAL A 180 0.57 -5.59 4.22
C VAL A 180 -0.31 -4.45 4.66
N VAL A 181 -1.53 -4.77 5.05
CA VAL A 181 -2.54 -3.80 5.48
C VAL A 181 -3.01 -4.16 6.88
N GLN A 182 -3.00 -3.18 7.78
CA GLN A 182 -3.57 -3.33 9.11
C GLN A 182 -4.92 -2.65 9.20
N ASP A 183 -5.94 -3.38 9.62
CA ASP A 183 -7.22 -2.82 10.01
C ASP A 183 -7.10 -2.21 11.40
N ARG A 184 -7.26 -0.89 11.48
CA ARG A 184 -7.17 -0.14 12.76
C ARG A 184 -8.32 -0.42 13.72
N LYS A 185 -9.47 -0.92 13.23
CA LYS A 185 -10.64 -1.21 14.08
C LYS A 185 -10.54 -2.58 14.72
N THR A 186 -10.19 -3.60 13.95
CA THR A 186 -10.08 -4.98 14.42
C THR A 186 -8.69 -5.31 14.93
N GLY A 187 -7.69 -4.56 14.49
CA GLY A 187 -6.29 -4.81 14.77
C GLY A 187 -5.67 -5.94 13.94
N LEU A 188 -6.46 -6.61 13.11
CA LEU A 188 -6.00 -7.67 12.23
C LEU A 188 -5.08 -7.13 11.14
N VAL A 189 -4.22 -8.01 10.63
CA VAL A 189 -3.26 -7.70 9.58
C VAL A 189 -3.53 -8.60 8.40
N THR A 190 -3.75 -8.02 7.23
CA THR A 190 -3.87 -8.76 5.97
C THR A 190 -2.52 -8.72 5.24
N LEU A 191 -1.99 -9.89 4.94
CA LEU A 191 -0.83 -10.07 4.06
C LEU A 191 -1.31 -10.57 2.72
N ASP A 192 -1.12 -9.76 1.68
CA ASP A 192 -1.36 -10.13 0.28
C ASP A 192 -0.05 -10.40 -0.43
N ILE A 193 0.00 -11.51 -1.16
CA ILE A 193 1.07 -11.82 -2.11
C ILE A 193 0.47 -11.97 -3.51
N VAL A 194 0.97 -11.15 -4.43
CA VAL A 194 0.54 -11.14 -5.82
C VAL A 194 1.62 -11.76 -6.70
N TRP A 195 1.29 -12.85 -7.39
CA TRP A 195 2.22 -13.52 -8.27
C TRP A 195 1.53 -14.16 -9.48
N LYS A 196 2.32 -14.60 -10.48
CA LYS A 196 1.84 -15.26 -11.71
C LYS A 196 1.23 -16.64 -11.45
N ASP A 197 1.68 -17.32 -10.40
CA ASP A 197 1.25 -18.65 -10.01
C ASP A 197 0.56 -18.61 -8.63
N PRO A 198 -0.70 -19.09 -8.51
CA PRO A 198 -1.44 -19.02 -7.26
C PRO A 198 -0.87 -19.92 -6.15
N GLN A 199 -0.26 -21.06 -6.52
CA GLN A 199 0.34 -21.97 -5.54
C GLN A 199 1.61 -21.37 -4.95
N ILE A 200 2.43 -20.76 -5.80
CA ILE A 200 3.64 -20.05 -5.37
C ILE A 200 3.25 -18.84 -4.50
N ALA A 201 2.24 -18.08 -4.90
CA ALA A 201 1.77 -16.93 -4.10
C ALA A 201 1.34 -17.37 -2.69
N ALA A 202 0.56 -18.44 -2.57
CA ALA A 202 0.12 -19.00 -1.29
C ALA A 202 1.30 -19.55 -0.46
N ALA A 203 2.23 -20.26 -1.09
CA ALA A 203 3.42 -20.78 -0.42
C ALA A 203 4.29 -19.62 0.15
N TRP A 204 4.52 -18.58 -0.65
CA TRP A 204 5.29 -17.41 -0.22
C TRP A 204 4.62 -16.64 0.92
N ALA A 205 3.29 -16.49 0.87
CA ALA A 205 2.54 -15.83 1.94
C ALA A 205 2.73 -16.56 3.27
N ASN A 206 2.50 -17.88 3.29
CA ASN A 206 2.67 -18.71 4.47
C ASN A 206 4.13 -18.72 4.97
N GLU A 207 5.08 -18.82 4.05
CA GLU A 207 6.51 -18.85 4.39
C GLU A 207 6.98 -17.52 5.00
N LEU A 208 6.54 -16.38 4.50
CA LEU A 208 6.85 -15.07 5.08
C LEU A 208 6.30 -14.93 6.50
N VAL A 209 5.09 -15.42 6.76
CA VAL A 209 4.51 -15.45 8.11
C VAL A 209 5.33 -16.35 9.04
N ARG A 210 5.63 -17.57 8.61
CA ARG A 210 6.44 -18.52 9.35
C ARG A 210 7.81 -17.94 9.71
N ARG A 211 8.51 -17.34 8.75
CA ARG A 211 9.83 -16.71 8.95
C ARG A 211 9.74 -15.53 9.90
N THR A 212 8.69 -14.73 9.81
CA THR A 212 8.47 -13.62 10.76
C THR A 212 8.32 -14.14 12.19
N ASN A 213 7.51 -15.18 12.38
CA ASN A 213 7.32 -15.80 13.69
C ASN A 213 8.63 -16.38 14.25
N LEU A 214 9.38 -17.10 13.42
CA LEU A 214 10.69 -17.66 13.81
C LEU A 214 11.71 -16.59 14.18
N TYR A 215 11.81 -15.54 13.38
CA TYR A 215 12.76 -14.44 13.61
C TYR A 215 12.46 -13.73 14.94
N LEU A 216 11.20 -13.33 15.17
CA LEU A 216 10.83 -12.62 16.37
C LEU A 216 10.93 -13.50 17.62
N ARG A 217 10.57 -14.78 17.52
CA ARG A 217 10.76 -15.77 18.57
C ARG A 217 12.25 -15.90 18.97
N SER A 218 13.10 -16.09 17.97
CA SER A 218 14.55 -16.19 18.18
C SER A 218 15.13 -14.94 18.82
N LYS A 219 14.71 -13.77 18.33
CA LYS A 219 15.12 -12.47 18.87
C LYS A 219 14.69 -12.30 20.33
N ALA A 220 13.47 -12.69 20.68
CA ALA A 220 12.97 -12.62 22.05
C ALA A 220 13.76 -13.55 22.98
N ILE A 221 14.01 -14.80 22.57
CA ILE A 221 14.80 -15.77 23.35
C ILE A 221 16.23 -15.24 23.58
N THR A 222 16.86 -14.73 22.50
CA THR A 222 18.23 -14.18 22.61
C THR A 222 18.27 -12.98 23.55
N ARG A 223 17.31 -12.07 23.48
CA ARG A 223 17.20 -10.90 24.35
C ARG A 223 17.01 -11.32 25.82
N SER A 224 16.10 -12.24 26.09
CA SER A 224 15.85 -12.72 27.46
C SER A 224 17.07 -13.45 28.03
N ASN A 225 17.77 -14.28 27.24
CA ASN A 225 19.00 -14.93 27.70
C ASN A 225 20.09 -13.90 28.02
N THR A 226 20.27 -12.88 27.19
CA THR A 226 21.22 -11.79 27.47
C THR A 226 20.86 -11.05 28.77
N ASN A 227 19.57 -10.80 29.02
CA ASN A 227 19.10 -10.18 30.26
C ASN A 227 19.38 -11.09 31.48
N ILE A 228 19.12 -12.41 31.38
CA ILE A 228 19.39 -13.38 32.43
C ILE A 228 20.89 -13.38 32.78
N ASP A 229 21.75 -13.40 31.79
CA ASP A 229 23.21 -13.41 32.02
C ASP A 229 23.67 -12.12 32.71
N TYR A 230 23.13 -10.96 32.27
CA TYR A 230 23.40 -9.69 32.93
C TYR A 230 22.91 -9.67 34.39
N LEU A 231 21.67 -10.13 34.65
CA LEU A 231 21.09 -10.17 36.01
C LEU A 231 21.89 -11.11 36.91
N LYS A 232 22.34 -12.26 36.42
CA LYS A 232 23.22 -13.19 37.15
C LYS A 232 24.56 -12.54 37.49
N ASP A 233 25.16 -11.80 36.59
CA ASP A 233 26.40 -11.04 36.86
C ASP A 233 26.15 -9.99 37.96
N GLN A 234 25.01 -9.29 37.96
CA GLN A 234 24.67 -8.35 39.02
C GLN A 234 24.46 -9.05 40.42
N LEU A 235 23.91 -10.25 40.42
CA LEU A 235 23.77 -11.06 41.68
C LEU A 235 25.12 -11.30 42.34
N THR A 236 26.20 -11.52 41.57
CA THR A 236 27.53 -11.74 42.11
C THR A 236 28.16 -10.49 42.71
N LYS A 237 27.72 -9.31 42.30
CA LYS A 237 28.29 -8.00 42.68
C LYS A 237 27.57 -7.32 43.83
N THR A 238 26.40 -7.81 44.26
CA THR A 238 25.66 -7.25 45.37
C THR A 238 25.62 -8.20 46.55
N SER A 239 25.61 -7.68 47.79
CA SER A 239 25.45 -8.45 49.02
C SER A 239 24.17 -8.09 49.78
N VAL A 240 23.33 -7.23 49.20
CA VAL A 240 22.08 -6.76 49.83
C VAL A 240 20.98 -7.79 49.58
N VAL A 241 20.40 -8.34 50.58
CA VAL A 241 19.40 -9.44 50.53
C VAL A 241 18.16 -9.04 49.71
N GLU A 242 17.66 -7.84 49.91
CA GLU A 242 16.48 -7.31 49.21
C GLU A 242 16.72 -7.18 47.70
N ILE A 243 17.95 -6.78 47.31
CA ILE A 243 18.33 -6.69 45.91
C ILE A 243 18.48 -8.09 45.31
N HIS A 244 19.05 -9.07 46.06
CA HIS A 244 19.11 -10.46 45.61
C HIS A 244 17.74 -11.03 45.29
N GLN A 245 16.74 -10.81 46.17
CA GLN A 245 15.37 -11.27 45.94
C GLN A 245 14.76 -10.64 44.70
N ALA A 246 14.93 -9.33 44.50
CA ALA A 246 14.44 -8.63 43.34
C ALA A 246 15.08 -9.13 42.02
N LEU A 247 16.39 -9.32 42.02
CA LEU A 247 17.13 -9.85 40.87
C LEU A 247 16.70 -11.29 40.53
N ASN A 248 16.50 -12.17 41.54
CA ASN A 248 16.01 -13.51 41.29
C ASN A 248 14.59 -13.51 40.69
N SER A 249 13.70 -12.64 41.16
CA SER A 249 12.35 -12.49 40.56
C SER A 249 12.40 -12.05 39.11
N LEU A 250 13.30 -11.09 38.76
CA LEU A 250 13.51 -10.67 37.40
C LEU A 250 14.08 -11.79 36.50
N ILE A 251 14.99 -12.62 37.03
CA ILE A 251 15.52 -13.80 36.33
C ILE A 251 14.41 -14.81 36.05
N GLU A 252 13.57 -15.08 37.07
CA GLU A 252 12.41 -15.97 36.89
C GLU A 252 11.46 -15.48 35.81
N ASP A 253 11.21 -14.18 35.75
CA ASP A 253 10.32 -13.59 34.75
C ASP A 253 10.93 -13.69 33.35
N GLU A 254 12.23 -13.46 33.18
CA GLU A 254 12.92 -13.68 31.90
C GLU A 254 12.95 -15.16 31.49
N ILE A 255 13.15 -16.10 32.44
CA ILE A 255 13.07 -17.54 32.15
C ILE A 255 11.65 -17.93 31.69
N LYS A 256 10.59 -17.40 32.31
CA LYS A 256 9.20 -17.62 31.86
C LYS A 256 8.99 -17.13 30.42
N LYS A 257 9.53 -15.95 30.07
CA LYS A 257 9.46 -15.44 28.69
C LYS A 257 10.13 -16.38 27.70
N VAL A 258 11.32 -16.90 28.04
CA VAL A 258 12.02 -17.90 27.21
C VAL A 258 11.18 -19.16 27.03
N MET A 259 10.61 -19.68 28.09
CA MET A 259 9.78 -20.90 28.09
C MET A 259 8.52 -20.71 27.24
N LEU A 260 7.84 -19.58 27.38
CA LEU A 260 6.66 -19.24 26.57
C LEU A 260 7.05 -19.11 25.09
N ALA A 261 8.12 -18.40 24.78
CA ALA A 261 8.60 -18.23 23.41
C ALA A 261 8.98 -19.59 22.77
N GLN A 262 9.60 -20.50 23.51
CA GLN A 262 9.95 -21.83 23.03
C GLN A 262 8.72 -22.71 22.75
N GLY A 263 7.69 -22.59 23.57
CA GLY A 263 6.46 -23.37 23.47
C GLY A 263 5.47 -22.90 22.42
N THR A 264 5.72 -21.75 21.76
CA THR A 264 4.77 -21.13 20.83
C THR A 264 5.35 -21.09 19.42
N GLU A 265 4.69 -21.75 18.45
CA GLU A 265 5.08 -21.67 17.03
C GLU A 265 4.64 -20.34 16.41
N GLU A 266 3.42 -19.92 16.65
CA GLU A 266 2.82 -18.67 16.20
C GLU A 266 3.14 -17.53 17.17
N TYR A 267 4.41 -17.14 17.24
CA TYR A 267 4.92 -16.22 18.28
C TYR A 267 4.43 -14.79 18.11
N ALA A 268 4.41 -14.26 16.88
CA ALA A 268 4.04 -12.87 16.60
C ALA A 268 2.70 -12.74 15.89
N PHE A 269 2.40 -13.68 14.99
CA PHE A 269 1.17 -13.73 14.23
C PHE A 269 0.56 -15.11 14.27
N SER A 270 -0.74 -15.19 14.56
CA SER A 270 -1.58 -16.36 14.40
C SER A 270 -2.40 -16.22 13.12
N VAL A 271 -2.51 -17.30 12.34
CA VAL A 271 -3.34 -17.35 11.13
C VAL A 271 -4.79 -17.54 11.55
N VAL A 272 -5.71 -16.70 11.02
CA VAL A 272 -7.13 -16.69 11.37
C VAL A 272 -7.94 -17.56 10.39
#